data_b5f2276ab5c46bb51aaff72d504940e3
#
_entry.id   b5f2276ab5c46bb51aaff72d504940e3
#
_cell.length_a   1.000
_cell.length_b   1.000
_cell.length_c   1.000
_cell.angle_alpha   90.00
_cell.angle_beta   90.00
_cell.angle_gamma   90.00
#
_symmetry.space_group_name_H-M   'P 1'
#
loop_
_entity.id
_entity.type
_entity.pdbx_description
1 polymer ?
#
loop_
_entity_poly.entity_id
_entity_poly.type
_entity_poly.pdbx_seq_one_letter_code
_entity_poly.pdbx_strand_id
1 'polypeptide(L)'
;MSDQERIALFIDGANLYATAKSLGFDIDYKRLLREFQSRGRLVRAFYYTALVEDQEYSSIRPLIDWLDYNGFSVITKPAKEFVDSLGRRKIKGNMDIELAVNAMEMADHLDHTVLFSGDGDFRSLVEAVQRKGVRVSVVSTITTQPPDSVAGWPASWDGGSTIRPKPEPRLVSVVISSSSSV
;
A
#
# COMPACT_ATOMS: atom_id res chain seq x y z
N MET A 1 -25.31 7.15 -18.62
CA MET A 1 -24.86 6.67 -17.30
C MET A 1 -23.34 6.72 -17.33
N SER A 2 -22.73 7.59 -16.57
CA SER A 2 -21.27 7.60 -16.49
C SER A 2 -20.84 6.31 -15.79
N ASP A 3 -20.15 5.46 -16.54
CA ASP A 3 -19.55 4.25 -16.00
C ASP A 3 -18.41 4.71 -15.07
N GLN A 4 -18.68 4.70 -13.76
CA GLN A 4 -17.69 5.11 -12.78
C GLN A 4 -16.58 4.08 -12.73
N GLU A 5 -15.34 4.53 -12.87
CA GLU A 5 -14.16 3.70 -12.77
C GLU A 5 -14.17 2.83 -11.50
N ARG A 6 -14.04 1.51 -11.66
CA ARG A 6 -14.02 0.54 -10.55
C ARG A 6 -12.62 0.49 -9.96
N ILE A 7 -12.50 0.92 -8.71
CA ILE A 7 -11.22 1.09 -8.03
C ILE A 7 -11.11 0.09 -6.88
N ALA A 8 -9.93 -0.52 -6.70
CA ALA A 8 -9.59 -1.22 -5.46
C ALA A 8 -8.24 -0.75 -4.91
N LEU A 9 -8.15 -0.72 -3.59
CA LEU A 9 -6.94 -0.38 -2.85
C LEU A 9 -6.32 -1.64 -2.27
N PHE A 10 -5.01 -1.79 -2.43
CA PHE A 10 -4.21 -2.87 -1.87
C PHE A 10 -3.13 -2.23 -1.00
N ILE A 11 -3.30 -2.33 0.32
CA ILE A 11 -2.46 -1.62 1.29
C ILE A 11 -1.57 -2.62 2.01
N ASP A 12 -0.27 -2.59 1.71
CA ASP A 12 0.75 -3.26 2.49
C ASP A 12 0.91 -2.52 3.83
N GLY A 13 0.23 -3.02 4.85
CA GLY A 13 0.13 -2.35 6.14
C GLY A 13 1.47 -2.22 6.85
N ALA A 14 2.34 -3.22 6.75
CA ALA A 14 3.66 -3.18 7.37
C ALA A 14 4.54 -2.10 6.73
N ASN A 15 4.59 -2.03 5.41
CA ASN A 15 5.35 -1.04 4.67
C ASN A 15 4.81 0.37 4.92
N LEU A 16 3.49 0.55 4.82
CA LEU A 16 2.86 1.85 5.02
C LEU A 16 3.03 2.36 6.46
N TYR A 17 2.88 1.50 7.48
CA TYR A 17 3.08 1.86 8.88
C TYR A 17 4.54 2.24 9.16
N ALA A 18 5.50 1.43 8.71
CA ALA A 18 6.91 1.70 8.91
C ALA A 18 7.32 3.04 8.29
N THR A 19 6.79 3.34 7.12
CA THR A 19 7.04 4.58 6.40
C THR A 19 6.42 5.78 7.10
N ALA A 20 5.15 5.71 7.48
CA ALA A 20 4.47 6.77 8.22
C ALA A 20 5.21 7.10 9.53
N LYS A 21 5.61 6.06 10.27
CA LYS A 21 6.37 6.21 11.50
C LYS A 21 7.73 6.87 11.27
N SER A 22 8.45 6.48 10.22
CA SER A 22 9.76 7.07 9.90
C SER A 22 9.68 8.56 9.53
N LEU A 23 8.56 8.97 8.94
CA LEU A 23 8.29 10.35 8.53
C LEU A 23 7.56 11.17 9.59
N GLY A 24 7.18 10.56 10.73
CA GLY A 24 6.57 11.24 11.87
C GLY A 24 5.14 11.71 11.63
N PHE A 25 4.35 11.00 10.83
CA PHE A 25 2.93 11.31 10.63
C PHE A 25 2.03 10.10 10.84
N ASP A 26 0.77 10.36 11.14
CA ASP A 26 -0.27 9.35 11.22
C ASP A 26 -1.12 9.33 9.95
N ILE A 27 -1.63 8.14 9.61
CA ILE A 27 -2.45 7.95 8.42
C ILE A 27 -3.92 8.08 8.79
N ASP A 28 -4.62 9.00 8.17
CA ASP A 28 -6.07 9.11 8.24
C ASP A 28 -6.71 8.17 7.20
N TYR A 29 -6.93 6.93 7.61
CA TYR A 29 -7.56 5.90 6.75
C TYR A 29 -9.00 6.25 6.34
N LYS A 30 -9.74 6.99 7.17
CA LYS A 30 -11.10 7.44 6.83
C LYS A 30 -11.09 8.45 5.70
N ARG A 31 -10.14 9.39 5.76
CA ARG A 31 -9.92 10.36 4.68
C ARG A 31 -9.44 9.67 3.41
N LEU A 32 -8.58 8.66 3.54
CA LEU A 32 -8.11 7.84 2.41
C LEU A 32 -9.28 7.18 1.68
N LEU A 33 -10.19 6.51 2.39
CA LEU A 33 -11.38 5.91 1.78
C LEU A 33 -12.25 6.95 1.06
N ARG A 34 -12.55 8.08 1.71
CA ARG A 34 -13.36 9.15 1.12
C ARG A 34 -12.75 9.70 -0.15
N GLU A 35 -11.44 9.88 -0.17
CA GLU A 35 -10.71 10.39 -1.34
C GLU A 35 -10.90 9.46 -2.54
N PHE A 36 -10.75 8.14 -2.36
CA PHE A 36 -10.93 7.19 -3.46
C PHE A 36 -12.40 6.96 -3.82
N GLN A 37 -13.33 7.05 -2.86
CA GLN A 37 -14.76 7.04 -3.14
C GLN A 37 -15.23 8.25 -3.96
N SER A 38 -14.55 9.39 -3.83
CA SER A 38 -14.86 10.57 -4.64
C SER A 38 -14.33 10.50 -6.07
N ARG A 39 -13.33 9.65 -6.32
CA ARG A 39 -12.70 9.48 -7.65
C ARG A 39 -13.40 8.47 -8.53
N GLY A 40 -14.12 7.52 -7.94
CA GLY A 40 -14.79 6.46 -8.66
C GLY A 40 -15.54 5.50 -7.75
N ARG A 41 -15.97 4.38 -8.31
CA ARG A 41 -16.61 3.31 -7.54
C ARG A 41 -15.54 2.51 -6.79
N LEU A 42 -15.35 2.78 -5.51
CA LEU A 42 -14.48 1.98 -4.66
C LEU A 42 -15.10 0.59 -4.42
N VAL A 43 -14.54 -0.44 -5.05
CA VAL A 43 -15.04 -1.83 -4.97
C VAL A 43 -14.57 -2.48 -3.67
N ARG A 44 -13.28 -2.32 -3.35
CA ARG A 44 -12.65 -2.90 -2.14
C ARG A 44 -11.47 -2.04 -1.69
N ALA A 45 -11.22 -2.06 -0.39
CA ALA A 45 -9.99 -1.56 0.21
C ALA A 45 -9.40 -2.66 1.09
N PHE A 46 -8.37 -3.32 0.61
CA PHE A 46 -7.68 -4.38 1.34
C PHE A 46 -6.55 -3.81 2.18
N TYR A 47 -6.43 -4.31 3.39
CA TYR A 47 -5.32 -4.00 4.29
C TYR A 47 -4.65 -5.29 4.75
N TYR A 48 -3.37 -5.44 4.43
CA TYR A 48 -2.58 -6.65 4.71
C TYR A 48 -1.64 -6.40 5.86
N THR A 49 -1.68 -7.27 6.86
CA THR A 49 -0.76 -7.20 8.00
C THR A 49 -0.51 -8.56 8.62
N ALA A 50 0.71 -8.75 9.11
CA ALA A 50 1.05 -9.93 9.90
C ALA A 50 0.83 -9.63 11.38
N LEU A 51 0.28 -10.62 12.12
CA LEU A 51 0.06 -10.54 13.56
C LEU A 51 0.99 -11.51 14.28
N VAL A 52 1.69 -11.03 15.29
CA VAL A 52 2.49 -11.90 16.16
C VAL A 52 1.57 -12.63 17.12
N GLU A 53 1.54 -13.96 17.07
CA GLU A 53 0.61 -14.82 17.81
C GLU A 53 0.73 -14.72 19.32
N ASP A 54 1.92 -14.43 19.84
CA ASP A 54 2.21 -14.50 21.29
C ASP A 54 2.01 -13.18 22.06
N GLN A 55 1.47 -12.15 21.41
CA GLN A 55 1.21 -10.88 22.08
C GLN A 55 -0.29 -10.67 22.28
N GLU A 56 -0.79 -10.99 23.49
CA GLU A 56 -2.15 -10.63 23.94
C GLU A 56 -2.46 -9.13 23.78
N TYR A 57 -1.40 -8.29 23.71
CA TYR A 57 -1.45 -6.84 23.47
C TYR A 57 -0.61 -6.45 22.25
N SER A 58 -1.05 -6.83 21.06
CA SER A 58 -0.49 -6.23 19.84
C SER A 58 -0.98 -4.79 19.73
N SER A 59 -0.07 -3.82 19.70
CA SER A 59 -0.40 -2.39 19.51
C SER A 59 -1.14 -2.08 18.21
N ILE A 60 -1.13 -3.01 17.25
CA ILE A 60 -1.82 -2.87 15.97
C ILE A 60 -3.28 -3.39 15.99
N ARG A 61 -3.65 -4.20 16.99
CA ARG A 61 -5.00 -4.79 17.05
C ARG A 61 -6.13 -3.76 17.07
N PRO A 62 -6.07 -2.67 17.86
CA PRO A 62 -7.09 -1.63 17.82
C PRO A 62 -7.25 -0.99 16.44
N LEU A 63 -6.16 -0.84 15.70
CA LEU A 63 -6.20 -0.35 14.32
C LEU A 63 -6.90 -1.36 13.40
N ILE A 64 -6.60 -2.65 13.53
CA ILE A 64 -7.21 -3.71 12.74
C ILE A 64 -8.72 -3.74 12.95
N ASP A 65 -9.15 -3.75 14.20
CA ASP A 65 -10.59 -3.76 14.56
C ASP A 65 -11.30 -2.51 14.02
N TRP A 66 -10.63 -1.37 14.11
CA TRP A 66 -11.16 -0.12 13.57
C TRP A 66 -11.28 -0.16 12.03
N LEU A 67 -10.26 -0.67 11.34
CA LEU A 67 -10.24 -0.79 9.88
C LEU A 67 -11.36 -1.70 9.39
N ASP A 68 -11.51 -2.88 10.00
CA ASP A 68 -12.56 -3.85 9.66
C ASP A 68 -13.94 -3.25 9.84
N TYR A 69 -14.17 -2.57 10.98
CA TYR A 69 -15.44 -1.87 11.25
C TYR A 69 -15.72 -0.74 10.25
N ASN A 70 -14.69 -0.08 9.72
CA ASN A 70 -14.83 1.06 8.81
C ASN A 70 -14.79 0.69 7.32
N GLY A 71 -14.96 -0.58 6.98
CA GLY A 71 -15.17 -1.03 5.60
C GLY A 71 -13.91 -1.41 4.83
N PHE A 72 -12.79 -1.61 5.54
CA PHE A 72 -11.63 -2.28 4.96
C PHE A 72 -11.81 -3.81 5.02
N SER A 73 -11.30 -4.50 4.02
CA SER A 73 -11.14 -5.95 4.07
C SER A 73 -9.76 -6.25 4.66
N VAL A 74 -9.71 -6.52 5.96
CA VAL A 74 -8.43 -6.76 6.64
C VAL A 74 -8.02 -8.22 6.49
N ILE A 75 -6.83 -8.45 5.96
CA ILE A 75 -6.25 -9.78 5.76
C ILE A 75 -5.05 -9.92 6.67
N THR A 76 -5.13 -10.87 7.58
CA THR A 76 -4.10 -11.12 8.58
C THR A 76 -3.50 -12.50 8.41
N LYS A 77 -2.24 -12.63 8.80
CA LYS A 77 -1.50 -13.89 8.84
C LYS A 77 -0.70 -13.96 10.13
N PRO A 78 -0.66 -15.13 10.79
CA PRO A 78 0.21 -15.31 11.93
C PRO A 78 1.67 -15.06 11.55
N ALA A 79 2.35 -14.24 12.32
CA ALA A 79 3.78 -14.00 12.18
C ALA A 79 4.53 -14.72 13.30
N LYS A 80 5.67 -15.33 12.97
CA LYS A 80 6.56 -15.94 13.96
C LYS A 80 7.69 -14.99 14.27
N GLU A 81 7.90 -14.73 15.55
CA GLU A 81 9.15 -14.12 16.04
C GLU A 81 10.26 -15.18 16.08
N PHE A 82 11.43 -14.83 15.61
CA PHE A 82 12.64 -15.61 15.78
C PHE A 82 13.82 -14.70 16.12
N VAL A 83 14.79 -15.26 16.81
CA VAL A 83 16.03 -14.56 17.12
C VAL A 83 17.07 -15.00 16.11
N ASP A 84 17.69 -14.04 15.40
CA ASP A 84 18.76 -14.35 14.45
C ASP A 84 20.06 -14.74 15.20
N SER A 85 21.06 -15.18 14.43
CA SER A 85 22.37 -15.58 14.98
C SER A 85 23.13 -14.47 15.73
N LEU A 86 22.65 -13.22 15.60
CA LEU A 86 23.22 -12.05 16.27
C LEU A 86 22.37 -11.60 17.49
N GLY A 87 21.39 -12.41 17.91
CA GLY A 87 20.51 -12.10 19.03
C GLY A 87 19.43 -11.05 18.75
N ARG A 88 19.22 -10.68 17.48
CA ARG A 88 18.20 -9.69 17.10
C ARG A 88 16.85 -10.37 16.87
N ARG A 89 15.80 -9.82 17.43
CA ARG A 89 14.43 -10.27 17.16
C ARG A 89 14.02 -9.88 15.74
N LYS A 90 13.58 -10.87 14.98
CA LYS A 90 13.00 -10.69 13.63
C LYS A 90 11.63 -11.29 13.59
N ILE A 91 10.73 -10.62 12.88
CA ILE A 91 9.37 -11.10 12.62
C ILE A 91 9.35 -11.64 11.20
N LYS A 92 8.96 -12.91 11.05
CA LYS A 92 8.73 -13.53 9.74
C LYS A 92 7.23 -13.60 9.49
N GLY A 93 6.73 -12.71 8.68
CA GLY A 93 5.34 -12.65 8.25
C GLY A 93 5.25 -11.67 7.08
N ASN A 94 5.39 -12.21 5.88
CA ASN A 94 5.28 -11.45 4.64
C ASN A 94 3.90 -11.71 4.05
N MET A 95 3.18 -10.66 3.65
CA MET A 95 1.84 -10.70 3.08
C MET A 95 1.84 -10.50 1.56
N ASP A 96 2.99 -10.51 0.91
CA ASP A 96 3.14 -10.17 -0.52
C ASP A 96 2.40 -11.17 -1.41
N ILE A 97 2.40 -12.44 -1.04
CA ILE A 97 1.71 -13.49 -1.80
C ILE A 97 0.20 -13.29 -1.71
N GLU A 98 -0.33 -13.08 -0.51
CA GLU A 98 -1.76 -12.86 -0.28
C GLU A 98 -2.23 -11.60 -1.02
N LEU A 99 -1.45 -10.53 -0.98
CA LEU A 99 -1.72 -9.30 -1.70
C LEU A 99 -1.69 -9.54 -3.22
N ALA A 100 -0.66 -10.22 -3.72
CA ALA A 100 -0.51 -10.49 -5.15
C ALA A 100 -1.64 -11.36 -5.70
N VAL A 101 -2.02 -12.42 -4.97
CA VAL A 101 -3.13 -13.31 -5.35
C VAL A 101 -4.43 -12.51 -5.43
N ASN A 102 -4.78 -11.77 -4.38
CA ASN A 102 -6.01 -10.98 -4.37
C ASN A 102 -6.03 -9.91 -5.48
N ALA A 103 -4.89 -9.27 -5.74
CA ALA A 103 -4.80 -8.27 -6.80
C ALA A 103 -5.03 -8.90 -8.19
N MET A 104 -4.48 -10.09 -8.43
CA MET A 104 -4.67 -10.81 -9.69
C MET A 104 -6.09 -11.34 -9.85
N GLU A 105 -6.73 -11.85 -8.78
CA GLU A 105 -8.12 -12.31 -8.79
C GLU A 105 -9.10 -11.16 -9.06
N MET A 106 -8.83 -10.00 -8.45
CA MET A 106 -9.69 -8.82 -8.60
C MET A 106 -9.50 -8.10 -9.94
N ALA A 107 -8.37 -8.28 -10.61
CA ALA A 107 -8.00 -7.50 -11.80
C ALA A 107 -9.06 -7.53 -12.90
N ASP A 108 -9.74 -8.67 -13.11
CA ASP A 108 -10.78 -8.80 -14.17
C ASP A 108 -12.06 -8.00 -13.84
N HIS A 109 -12.19 -7.52 -12.62
CA HIS A 109 -13.34 -6.76 -12.13
C HIS A 109 -13.04 -5.28 -11.88
N LEU A 110 -11.82 -4.84 -12.17
CA LEU A 110 -11.33 -3.50 -11.86
C LEU A 110 -10.92 -2.76 -13.13
N ASP A 111 -11.04 -1.46 -13.09
CA ASP A 111 -10.49 -0.55 -14.08
C ASP A 111 -9.21 0.12 -13.54
N HIS A 112 -9.09 0.20 -12.20
CA HIS A 112 -7.96 0.83 -11.53
C HIS A 112 -7.59 0.11 -10.23
N THR A 113 -6.34 -0.30 -10.13
CA THR A 113 -5.72 -0.86 -8.92
C THR A 113 -4.78 0.18 -8.30
N VAL A 114 -4.92 0.42 -7.01
CA VAL A 114 -4.02 1.32 -6.25
C VAL A 114 -3.25 0.50 -5.23
N LEU A 115 -1.95 0.40 -5.40
CA LEU A 115 -1.04 -0.34 -4.53
C LEU A 115 -0.30 0.62 -3.60
N PHE A 116 -0.47 0.45 -2.30
CA PHE A 116 0.26 1.19 -1.26
C PHE A 116 1.42 0.32 -0.75
N SER A 117 2.53 0.40 -1.42
CA SER A 117 3.80 -0.22 -1.00
C SER A 117 4.98 0.42 -1.72
N GLY A 118 6.08 0.57 -1.01
CA GLY A 118 7.37 0.99 -1.59
C GLY A 118 8.26 -0.19 -1.97
N ASP A 119 7.76 -1.42 -1.86
CA ASP A 119 8.55 -2.61 -2.15
C ASP A 119 8.65 -2.86 -3.66
N GLY A 120 9.88 -2.89 -4.17
CA GLY A 120 10.17 -3.16 -5.58
C GLY A 120 9.82 -4.58 -6.02
N ASP A 121 9.65 -5.52 -5.09
CA ASP A 121 9.29 -6.91 -5.39
C ASP A 121 7.87 -7.01 -6.02
N PHE A 122 7.03 -6.01 -5.80
CA PHE A 122 5.72 -5.92 -6.46
C PHE A 122 5.76 -5.51 -7.94
N ARG A 123 6.94 -5.21 -8.51
CA ARG A 123 7.04 -4.83 -9.92
C ARG A 123 6.39 -5.85 -10.86
N SER A 124 6.68 -7.13 -10.66
CA SER A 124 6.11 -8.20 -11.50
C SER A 124 4.59 -8.28 -11.38
N LEU A 125 4.04 -8.02 -10.20
CA LEU A 125 2.59 -7.93 -9.99
C LEU A 125 1.99 -6.74 -10.75
N VAL A 126 2.58 -5.55 -10.63
CA VAL A 126 2.14 -4.35 -11.33
C VAL A 126 2.09 -4.58 -12.83
N GLU A 127 3.16 -5.11 -13.41
CA GLU A 127 3.23 -5.45 -14.83
C GLU A 127 2.18 -6.50 -15.24
N ALA A 128 1.91 -7.50 -14.39
CA ALA A 128 0.90 -8.53 -14.66
C ALA A 128 -0.52 -7.95 -14.67
N VAL A 129 -0.85 -7.09 -13.72
CA VAL A 129 -2.15 -6.41 -13.65
C VAL A 129 -2.33 -5.46 -14.83
N GLN A 130 -1.28 -4.72 -15.21
CA GLN A 130 -1.32 -3.84 -16.39
C GLN A 130 -1.54 -4.63 -17.69
N ARG A 131 -0.93 -5.82 -17.85
CA ARG A 131 -1.19 -6.69 -19.02
C ARG A 131 -2.64 -7.14 -19.13
N LYS A 132 -3.40 -7.12 -18.05
CA LYS A 132 -4.85 -7.37 -18.06
C LYS A 132 -5.67 -6.13 -18.45
N GLY A 133 -5.03 -5.02 -18.78
CA GLY A 133 -5.69 -3.77 -19.17
C GLY A 133 -6.15 -2.90 -18.01
N VAL A 134 -5.72 -3.20 -16.79
CA VAL A 134 -6.06 -2.44 -15.58
C VAL A 134 -5.02 -1.35 -15.35
N ARG A 135 -5.47 -0.13 -15.10
CA ARG A 135 -4.60 0.96 -14.68
C ARG A 135 -4.04 0.66 -13.27
N VAL A 136 -2.76 0.85 -13.07
CA VAL A 136 -2.13 0.66 -11.75
C VAL A 136 -1.49 1.96 -11.29
N SER A 137 -1.83 2.39 -10.08
CA SER A 137 -1.14 3.46 -9.35
C SER A 137 -0.40 2.87 -8.18
N VAL A 138 0.88 3.20 -8.04
CA VAL A 138 1.68 2.82 -6.88
C VAL A 138 1.84 4.05 -6.00
N VAL A 139 1.45 3.92 -4.74
CA VAL A 139 1.62 4.94 -3.71
C VAL A 139 2.74 4.50 -2.80
N SER A 140 3.85 5.20 -2.90
CA SER A 140 5.03 4.99 -2.06
C SER A 140 5.46 6.32 -1.47
N THR A 141 6.10 6.29 -0.32
CA THR A 141 6.74 7.46 0.22
C THR A 141 8.16 7.54 -0.33
N ILE A 142 8.45 8.61 -0.98
CA ILE A 142 9.82 8.93 -1.37
C ILE A 142 10.49 9.56 -0.16
N THR A 143 11.32 8.80 0.54
CA THR A 143 12.39 9.42 1.32
C THR A 143 13.35 10.01 0.29
N THR A 144 13.76 11.25 0.47
CA THR A 144 14.78 11.92 -0.34
C THR A 144 16.16 11.28 -0.11
N GLN A 145 16.29 10.00 -0.39
CA GLN A 145 17.58 9.37 -0.62
C GLN A 145 17.88 9.43 -2.12
N PRO A 146 19.17 9.58 -2.49
CA PRO A 146 19.56 9.70 -3.88
C PRO A 146 19.08 8.48 -4.71
N PRO A 147 18.86 8.67 -6.02
CA PRO A 147 18.21 7.70 -6.91
C PRO A 147 18.86 6.31 -7.01
N ASP A 148 20.02 6.13 -6.40
CA ASP A 148 20.78 4.88 -6.43
C ASP A 148 20.21 3.78 -5.51
N SER A 149 19.24 4.09 -4.66
CA SER A 149 18.64 3.13 -3.71
C SER A 149 17.28 2.59 -4.12
N VAL A 150 16.70 3.07 -5.22
CA VAL A 150 15.46 2.55 -5.80
C VAL A 150 15.81 1.62 -6.95
N ALA A 151 16.38 0.47 -6.62
CA ALA A 151 16.70 -0.55 -7.60
C ALA A 151 15.42 -1.00 -8.33
N GLY A 152 15.29 -0.59 -9.59
CA GLY A 152 14.29 -1.14 -10.50
C GLY A 152 13.29 -0.17 -11.12
N TRP A 153 13.27 1.12 -10.77
CA TRP A 153 12.39 2.09 -11.41
C TRP A 153 13.15 2.98 -12.41
N PRO A 154 12.58 3.29 -13.58
CA PRO A 154 13.27 4.10 -14.59
C PRO A 154 13.54 5.53 -14.10
N ALA A 155 14.73 6.04 -14.41
CA ALA A 155 15.23 7.38 -14.02
C ALA A 155 14.46 8.57 -14.66
N SER A 156 13.41 8.32 -15.45
CA SER A 156 12.60 9.35 -16.13
C SER A 156 11.36 9.77 -15.35
N TRP A 157 11.38 9.60 -14.04
CA TRP A 157 10.26 9.96 -13.18
C TRP A 157 10.46 11.38 -12.64
N ASP A 158 10.00 12.38 -13.36
CA ASP A 158 9.92 13.75 -12.88
C ASP A 158 8.71 13.90 -11.97
N GLY A 159 8.98 13.81 -10.68
CA GLY A 159 8.02 14.15 -9.64
C GLY A 159 7.62 15.61 -9.73
N GLY A 160 6.66 15.92 -10.58
CA GLY A 160 6.04 17.23 -10.63
C GLY A 160 5.22 17.50 -9.39
N SER A 161 5.76 18.28 -8.47
CA SER A 161 5.09 19.19 -7.57
C SER A 161 5.71 19.20 -6.18
N THR A 162 6.66 20.08 -6.00
CA THR A 162 7.23 20.45 -4.70
C THR A 162 6.21 21.27 -3.93
N ILE A 163 5.57 20.68 -2.91
CA ILE A 163 4.81 21.45 -1.93
C ILE A 163 5.64 21.53 -0.65
N ARG A 164 6.02 22.76 -0.28
CA ARG A 164 6.72 23.07 0.98
C ARG A 164 5.81 22.76 2.18
N PRO A 165 6.32 22.17 3.27
CA PRO A 165 5.52 21.77 4.40
C PRO A 165 5.13 22.96 5.28
N LYS A 166 3.84 23.07 5.59
CA LYS A 166 3.31 23.73 6.79
C LYS A 166 2.89 22.64 7.77
N PRO A 167 2.99 22.86 9.09
CA PRO A 167 2.83 21.80 10.10
C PRO A 167 1.35 21.46 10.32
N GLU A 168 0.82 20.59 9.49
CA GLU A 168 -0.43 19.86 9.72
C GLU A 168 -0.30 18.47 9.11
N PRO A 169 -0.96 17.42 9.68
CA PRO A 169 -0.78 16.05 9.23
C PRO A 169 -1.26 15.91 7.78
N ARG A 170 -0.34 15.82 6.85
CA ARG A 170 -0.61 15.68 5.43
C ARG A 170 -0.26 14.29 4.94
N LEU A 171 -1.19 13.68 4.24
CA LEU A 171 -0.88 12.60 3.29
C LEU A 171 0.19 13.12 2.32
N VAL A 172 1.42 12.66 2.51
CA VAL A 172 2.56 13.09 1.73
C VAL A 172 2.65 12.26 0.46
N SER A 173 2.58 12.94 -0.65
CA SER A 173 3.01 12.56 -2.00
C SER A 173 2.55 11.20 -2.52
N VAL A 174 1.43 11.24 -3.20
CA VAL A 174 1.02 10.18 -4.13
C VAL A 174 1.88 10.32 -5.38
N VAL A 175 2.75 9.37 -5.63
CA VAL A 175 3.44 9.27 -6.90
C VAL A 175 2.65 8.31 -7.78
N ILE A 176 2.01 8.86 -8.79
CA ILE A 176 1.20 8.11 -9.75
C ILE A 176 2.04 7.85 -10.99
N SER A 177 2.40 6.59 -11.22
CA SER A 177 2.91 6.15 -12.51
C SER A 177 1.75 5.59 -13.33
N SER A 178 1.29 6.34 -14.27
CA SER A 178 0.39 5.84 -15.31
C SER A 178 1.20 5.58 -16.57
N SER A 179 1.52 4.33 -16.86
CA SER A 179 1.95 3.95 -18.19
C SER A 179 0.72 3.65 -19.02
N SER A 180 0.35 4.60 -19.89
CA SER A 180 -0.51 4.32 -21.03
C SER A 180 0.34 3.56 -22.05
N SER A 181 0.04 2.29 -22.25
CA SER A 181 0.54 1.58 -23.43
C SER A 181 -0.42 1.87 -24.57
N VAL A 182 0.12 2.46 -25.64
CA VAL A 182 -0.45 2.43 -27.00
C VAL A 182 -0.25 1.06 -27.58
#